data_62d9b8363536d0f6178b35c0e3f5b9c1
#
_entry.id   62d9b8363536d0f6178b35c0e3f5b9c1
#
_cell.length_a   1.000
_cell.length_b   1.000
_cell.length_c   1.000
_cell.angle_alpha   90.00
_cell.angle_beta   90.00
_cell.angle_gamma   90.00
#
_symmetry.space_group_name_H-M   'P 1'
#
loop_
_entity.id
_entity.type
_entity.pdbx_description
1 polymer ?
#
loop_
_entity_poly.entity_id
_entity_poly.type
_entity_poly.pdbx_seq_one_letter_code
_entity_poly.pdbx_strand_id
1 'polypeptide(L)'
;VAHVELSLSEVRVPAVGTPAEQEYDNLTSWSVAVSRAAEPCVLIAADTRVVAVSAAGSQLLFLGGCRDMIGQPLLDGSLRLLDFTANRGELTEPELDKIPPLLAITSGRLARGLLRIKGVSARAPDATVDAISTPVHRAGAVVGSLTFFSEV
;
A
#
# COMPACT_ATOMS: atom_id res chain seq x y z
N VAL A 1 24.53 14.28 20.26
CA VAL A 1 24.29 14.17 19.76
C VAL A 1 24.55 13.88 18.78
N ALA A 2 24.53 14.04 18.64
CA ALA A 2 24.68 13.85 17.68
C ALA A 2 25.19 13.06 17.12
N HIS A 3 25.18 12.69 17.17
CA HIS A 3 25.43 12.08 16.56
C HIS A 3 25.30 11.20 15.98
N VAL A 4 24.99 11.14 16.09
CA VAL A 4 24.69 10.21 15.85
C VAL A 4 24.40 9.96 14.62
N GLU A 5 23.82 10.39 14.24
CA GLU A 5 23.42 10.25 13.12
C GLU A 5 24.31 10.17 12.19
N LEU A 6 25.02 10.65 12.36
CA LEU A 6 25.94 10.70 11.50
C LEU A 6 26.42 9.50 11.22
N SER A 7 26.51 8.97 12.03
CA SER A 7 27.13 7.81 11.86
C SER A 7 26.42 7.15 10.86
N LEU A 8 25.25 7.34 10.89
CA LEU A 8 24.53 6.71 10.06
C LEU A 8 25.03 6.83 8.78
N SER A 9 25.42 7.84 8.55
CA SER A 9 25.69 8.04 7.26
C SER A 9 26.75 7.24 6.80
N GLU A 10 27.59 7.02 7.53
CA GLU A 10 28.73 6.43 7.07
C GLU A 10 28.47 5.15 6.73
N VAL A 11 27.70 4.67 7.36
CA VAL A 11 27.44 3.47 7.18
C VAL A 11 27.21 3.09 5.84
N ARG A 12 26.70 3.84 5.13
CA ARG A 12 26.39 3.48 3.95
C ARG A 12 27.36 2.98 3.17
N VAL A 13 28.13 3.22 3.34
CA VAL A 13 29.12 2.85 2.72
C VAL A 13 29.12 2.21 1.56
N PRO A 14 29.54 1.34 1.24
CA PRO A 14 29.86 0.91 0.03
C PRO A 14 28.70 0.41 -0.63
N ALA A 15 28.41 0.88 -1.63
CA ALA A 15 27.37 0.47 -2.33
C ALA A 15 27.74 -0.73 -3.00
N VAL A 16 26.96 -1.68 -2.97
CA VAL A 16 27.33 -2.83 -3.54
C VAL A 16 26.17 -3.22 -4.35
N GLY A 17 26.23 -3.91 -5.32
CA GLY A 17 25.13 -4.34 -6.17
C GLY A 17 24.73 -3.30 -7.19
N THR A 18 23.99 -3.71 -8.18
CA THR A 18 23.50 -2.82 -9.22
C THR A 18 22.26 -2.10 -8.71
N PRO A 19 21.84 -1.02 -9.37
CA PRO A 19 20.60 -0.37 -9.00
C PRO A 19 19.41 -1.31 -9.01
N ALA A 20 19.37 -2.25 -9.94
CA ALA A 20 18.26 -3.19 -9.99
C ALA A 20 18.27 -4.13 -8.79
N GLU A 21 19.44 -4.55 -8.35
CA GLU A 21 19.53 -5.40 -7.16
C GLU A 21 19.14 -4.63 -5.93
N GLN A 22 19.54 -3.38 -5.82
CA GLN A 22 19.17 -2.55 -4.70
C GLN A 22 17.67 -2.32 -4.68
N GLU A 23 17.06 -2.24 -5.85
CA GLU A 23 15.67 -2.03 -5.94
C GLU A 23 14.90 -3.24 -5.47
N TYR A 24 15.31 -4.38 -5.94
CA TYR A 24 14.68 -5.62 -5.55
C TYR A 24 14.81 -5.80 -4.03
N ASP A 25 15.98 -5.52 -3.50
CA ASP A 25 16.21 -5.67 -2.08
C ASP A 25 15.33 -4.72 -1.28
N ASN A 26 15.12 -3.51 -1.79
CA ASN A 26 14.30 -2.55 -1.09
C ASN A 26 12.85 -3.02 -1.01
N LEU A 27 12.27 -3.47 -2.13
CA LEU A 27 10.90 -3.97 -2.08
C LEU A 27 10.82 -5.25 -1.26
N THR A 28 11.83 -6.11 -1.31
CA THR A 28 11.84 -7.32 -0.52
C THR A 28 11.88 -7.00 0.96
N SER A 29 12.69 -6.03 1.37
CA SER A 29 12.77 -5.62 2.77
C SER A 29 11.44 -5.06 3.25
N TRP A 30 10.80 -4.21 2.45
CA TRP A 30 9.51 -3.67 2.82
C TRP A 30 8.44 -4.76 2.85
N SER A 31 8.50 -5.74 1.96
CA SER A 31 7.51 -6.80 1.95
C SER A 31 7.59 -7.65 3.22
N VAL A 32 8.79 -7.89 3.73
CA VAL A 32 8.95 -8.62 4.99
C VAL A 32 8.34 -7.82 6.13
N ALA A 33 8.63 -6.52 6.18
CA ALA A 33 8.10 -5.67 7.24
C ALA A 33 6.57 -5.62 7.21
N VAL A 34 5.99 -5.48 6.03
CA VAL A 34 4.53 -5.42 5.87
C VAL A 34 3.90 -6.76 6.27
N SER A 35 4.50 -7.86 5.85
CA SER A 35 3.94 -9.18 6.16
C SER A 35 3.89 -9.46 7.65
N ARG A 36 4.76 -8.81 8.42
CA ARG A 36 4.85 -9.00 9.86
C ARG A 36 4.20 -7.87 10.66
N ALA A 37 3.71 -6.86 9.99
CA ALA A 37 3.15 -5.70 10.69
C ALA A 37 1.86 -6.06 11.42
N ALA A 38 1.65 -5.47 12.58
CA ALA A 38 0.42 -5.64 13.32
C ALA A 38 -0.69 -4.76 12.78
N GLU A 39 -0.32 -3.64 12.18
CA GLU A 39 -1.30 -2.70 11.64
C GLU A 39 -1.78 -3.12 10.25
N PRO A 40 -2.99 -2.72 9.88
CA PRO A 40 -3.47 -2.97 8.52
C PRO A 40 -2.64 -2.18 7.52
N CYS A 41 -1.93 -2.87 6.66
CA CYS A 41 -1.13 -2.21 5.63
C CYS A 41 -0.96 -3.11 4.40
N VAL A 42 -0.65 -2.47 3.27
CA VAL A 42 -0.43 -3.16 2.01
C VAL A 42 0.69 -2.47 1.25
N LEU A 43 1.52 -3.27 0.62
CA LEU A 43 2.58 -2.77 -0.26
C LEU A 43 2.23 -3.20 -1.69
N ILE A 44 2.17 -2.24 -2.59
CA ILE A 44 1.94 -2.54 -4.01
C ILE A 44 3.12 -2.03 -4.83
N ALA A 45 3.38 -2.70 -5.92
CA ALA A 45 4.43 -2.27 -6.86
C ALA A 45 3.87 -1.17 -7.76
N ALA A 46 4.73 -0.58 -8.58
CA ALA A 46 4.32 0.52 -9.47
C ALA A 46 3.27 0.08 -10.49
N ASP A 47 3.18 -1.21 -10.80
CA ASP A 47 2.16 -1.74 -11.68
C ASP A 47 0.85 -2.06 -10.92
N THR A 48 0.74 -1.65 -9.68
CA THR A 48 -0.41 -1.80 -8.79
C THR A 48 -0.65 -3.22 -8.28
N ARG A 49 0.27 -4.14 -8.52
CA ARG A 49 0.11 -5.51 -8.01
C ARG A 49 0.54 -5.57 -6.55
N VAL A 50 -0.16 -6.37 -5.79
CA VAL A 50 0.12 -6.53 -4.37
C VAL A 50 1.42 -7.29 -4.18
N VAL A 51 2.36 -6.70 -3.47
CA VAL A 51 3.63 -7.34 -3.13
C VAL A 51 3.55 -7.97 -1.75
N ALA A 52 2.87 -7.32 -0.83
CA ALA A 52 2.70 -7.84 0.53
C ALA A 52 1.49 -7.18 1.18
N VAL A 53 0.85 -7.90 2.08
CA VAL A 53 -0.27 -7.35 2.85
C VAL A 53 -0.21 -7.96 4.25
N SER A 54 -0.46 -7.17 5.27
CA SER A 54 -0.49 -7.68 6.64
C SER A 54 -1.77 -8.48 6.87
N ALA A 55 -1.77 -9.35 7.88
CA ALA A 55 -2.96 -10.11 8.20
C ALA A 55 -4.13 -9.18 8.54
N ALA A 56 -3.87 -8.12 9.31
CA ALA A 56 -4.90 -7.14 9.64
C ALA A 56 -5.37 -6.39 8.39
N GLY A 57 -4.46 -6.09 7.47
CA GLY A 57 -4.83 -5.46 6.19
C GLY A 57 -5.71 -6.34 5.35
N SER A 58 -5.39 -7.62 5.30
CA SER A 58 -6.19 -8.57 4.53
C SER A 58 -7.61 -8.65 5.09
N GLN A 59 -7.74 -8.69 6.40
CA GLN A 59 -9.05 -8.74 7.03
C GLN A 59 -9.84 -7.45 6.80
N LEU A 60 -9.20 -6.31 6.96
CA LEU A 60 -9.88 -5.02 6.84
C LEU A 60 -10.33 -4.77 5.40
N LEU A 61 -9.52 -5.16 4.44
CA LEU A 61 -9.85 -4.93 3.04
C LEU A 61 -10.65 -6.06 2.42
N PHE A 62 -10.99 -7.07 3.22
CA PHE A 62 -11.77 -8.21 2.76
C PHE A 62 -11.12 -8.95 1.59
N LEU A 63 -9.80 -9.02 1.62
CA LEU A 63 -9.06 -9.61 0.52
C LEU A 63 -8.97 -11.15 0.59
N GLY A 64 -9.54 -11.77 1.61
CA GLY A 64 -9.43 -13.21 1.77
C GLY A 64 -8.11 -13.56 2.43
N GLY A 65 -7.39 -14.50 1.94
CA GLY A 65 -6.10 -14.86 2.53
C GLY A 65 -4.98 -13.99 1.99
N CYS A 66 -3.98 -13.68 2.82
CA CYS A 66 -2.86 -12.85 2.39
C CYS A 66 -2.18 -13.41 1.15
N ARG A 67 -2.08 -14.71 1.05
CA ARG A 67 -1.36 -15.32 -0.07
C ARG A 67 -2.11 -15.19 -1.38
N ASP A 68 -3.43 -15.17 -1.33
CA ASP A 68 -4.23 -15.15 -2.54
C ASP A 68 -4.13 -13.83 -3.27
N MET A 69 -3.75 -12.77 -2.57
CA MET A 69 -3.67 -11.44 -3.17
C MET A 69 -2.28 -11.09 -3.69
N ILE A 70 -1.26 -11.81 -3.27
CA ILE A 70 0.10 -11.50 -3.70
C ILE A 70 0.21 -11.73 -5.21
N GLY A 71 0.70 -10.71 -5.89
CA GLY A 71 0.85 -10.76 -7.34
C GLY A 71 -0.38 -10.37 -8.13
N GLN A 72 -1.52 -10.14 -7.46
CA GLN A 72 -2.73 -9.69 -8.12
C GLN A 72 -2.86 -8.18 -8.07
N PRO A 73 -3.49 -7.55 -9.06
CA PRO A 73 -3.76 -6.12 -8.96
C PRO A 73 -4.60 -5.81 -7.74
N LEU A 74 -4.31 -4.72 -7.06
CA LEU A 74 -5.01 -4.36 -5.83
C LEU A 74 -6.52 -4.23 -6.05
N LEU A 75 -6.92 -3.64 -7.15
CA LEU A 75 -8.32 -3.34 -7.42
C LEU A 75 -9.03 -4.38 -8.28
N ASP A 76 -8.38 -5.53 -8.49
CA ASP A 76 -8.98 -6.59 -9.28
C ASP A 76 -9.36 -7.71 -8.31
N GLY A 77 -10.60 -8.00 -8.18
CA GLY A 77 -11.04 -9.09 -7.30
C GLY A 77 -11.88 -8.63 -6.14
N SER A 78 -11.46 -8.98 -4.92
CA SER A 78 -12.33 -8.84 -3.76
C SER A 78 -12.51 -7.42 -3.27
N LEU A 79 -11.54 -6.56 -3.47
CA LEU A 79 -11.64 -5.19 -2.94
C LEU A 79 -12.59 -4.37 -3.79
N ARG A 80 -13.68 -3.92 -3.20
CA ARG A 80 -14.66 -3.08 -3.87
C ARG A 80 -14.76 -1.77 -3.13
N LEU A 81 -14.56 -0.67 -3.83
CA LEU A 81 -14.61 0.66 -3.25
C LEU A 81 -15.87 1.38 -3.71
N LEU A 82 -16.53 2.03 -2.77
CA LEU A 82 -17.79 2.71 -3.01
C LEU A 82 -17.62 4.21 -2.78
N ASP A 83 -18.47 4.99 -3.44
CA ASP A 83 -18.53 6.42 -3.18
C ASP A 83 -19.21 6.66 -1.82
N PHE A 84 -19.19 7.91 -1.37
CA PHE A 84 -19.76 8.25 -0.08
C PHE A 84 -21.20 8.75 -0.19
N THR A 85 -21.87 8.44 -1.29
CA THR A 85 -23.27 8.82 -1.45
C THR A 85 -24.17 7.74 -0.85
N ALA A 86 -25.42 8.06 -0.69
CA ALA A 86 -26.39 7.11 -0.19
C ALA A 86 -26.59 5.94 -1.15
N ASN A 87 -26.29 6.15 -2.43
CA ASN A 87 -26.46 5.10 -3.42
C ASN A 87 -25.36 4.04 -3.36
N ARG A 88 -24.26 4.31 -2.69
CA ARG A 88 -23.16 3.36 -2.56
C ARG A 88 -22.68 2.85 -3.91
N GLY A 89 -22.49 3.75 -4.86
CA GLY A 89 -22.03 3.39 -6.20
C GLY A 89 -20.55 3.01 -6.19
N GLU A 90 -20.15 2.04 -7.00
CA GLU A 90 -18.74 1.71 -7.12
C GLU A 90 -18.00 2.84 -7.81
N LEU A 91 -16.76 3.05 -7.40
CA LEU A 91 -15.96 4.12 -7.97
C LEU A 91 -15.67 3.84 -9.43
N THR A 92 -15.68 4.90 -10.23
CA THR A 92 -15.32 4.79 -11.64
C THR A 92 -13.82 4.73 -11.80
N GLU A 93 -13.34 4.35 -12.98
CA GLU A 93 -11.90 4.26 -13.22
C GLU A 93 -11.16 5.55 -12.91
N PRO A 94 -11.62 6.74 -13.34
CA PRO A 94 -10.92 7.97 -12.97
C PRO A 94 -10.88 8.21 -11.46
N GLU A 95 -11.90 7.76 -10.74
CA GLU A 95 -11.91 7.92 -9.30
C GLU A 95 -10.97 6.92 -8.63
N LEU A 96 -10.87 5.71 -9.17
CA LEU A 96 -9.94 4.72 -8.65
C LEU A 96 -8.49 5.16 -8.80
N ASP A 97 -8.18 5.90 -9.84
CA ASP A 97 -6.81 6.40 -10.04
C ASP A 97 -6.40 7.40 -8.98
N LYS A 98 -7.35 7.94 -8.24
CA LYS A 98 -7.09 8.97 -7.24
C LYS A 98 -7.09 8.45 -5.81
N ILE A 99 -7.29 7.16 -5.61
CA ILE A 99 -7.22 6.64 -4.24
C ILE A 99 -5.77 6.70 -3.75
N PRO A 100 -5.56 6.85 -2.44
CA PRO A 100 -4.20 7.06 -1.93
C PRO A 100 -3.14 6.08 -2.42
N PRO A 101 -3.36 4.76 -2.44
CA PRO A 101 -2.31 3.86 -2.90
C PRO A 101 -1.85 4.12 -4.33
N LEU A 102 -2.77 4.45 -5.23
CA LEU A 102 -2.44 4.70 -6.61
C LEU A 102 -1.94 6.13 -6.80
N LEU A 103 -2.53 7.07 -6.10
CA LEU A 103 -2.13 8.46 -6.21
C LEU A 103 -0.70 8.66 -5.71
N ALA A 104 -0.28 7.95 -4.69
CA ALA A 104 1.08 8.05 -4.19
C ALA A 104 2.09 7.62 -5.27
N ILE A 105 1.73 6.61 -6.07
CA ILE A 105 2.61 6.16 -7.15
C ILE A 105 2.69 7.21 -8.25
N THR A 106 1.56 7.72 -8.70
CA THR A 106 1.56 8.65 -9.83
C THR A 106 2.07 10.03 -9.45
N SER A 107 1.84 10.48 -8.22
CA SER A 107 2.30 11.79 -7.79
C SER A 107 3.71 11.77 -7.21
N GLY A 108 4.18 10.63 -6.76
CA GLY A 108 5.47 10.53 -6.07
C GLY A 108 5.46 11.20 -4.71
N ARG A 109 4.28 11.43 -4.15
CA ARG A 109 4.12 12.13 -2.88
C ARG A 109 3.21 11.36 -1.96
N LEU A 110 3.29 11.66 -0.67
CA LEU A 110 2.36 11.10 0.30
C LEU A 110 0.94 11.48 -0.08
N ALA A 111 0.03 10.53 -0.03
CA ALA A 111 -1.37 10.75 -0.33
C ALA A 111 -2.22 10.22 0.82
N ARG A 112 -3.32 10.87 1.12
CA ARG A 112 -4.20 10.46 2.20
C ARG A 112 -5.64 10.69 1.79
N GLY A 113 -6.51 9.80 2.18
CA GLY A 113 -7.94 9.96 1.91
C GLY A 113 -8.75 8.89 2.58
N LEU A 114 -10.06 9.11 2.61
CA LEU A 114 -10.98 8.14 3.15
C LEU A 114 -11.43 7.22 2.03
N LEU A 115 -11.58 5.95 2.36
CA LEU A 115 -12.09 4.96 1.43
C LEU A 115 -13.28 4.28 2.07
N ARG A 116 -14.31 4.00 1.27
CA ARG A 116 -15.45 3.22 1.72
C ARG A 116 -15.37 1.86 1.06
N ILE A 117 -15.20 0.83 1.88
CA ILE A 117 -15.01 -0.52 1.40
C ILE A 117 -16.31 -1.28 1.54
N LYS A 118 -16.74 -1.89 0.45
CA LYS A 118 -17.99 -2.64 0.45
C LYS A 118 -17.87 -3.86 1.33
N GLY A 119 -18.87 -4.12 2.13
CA GLY A 119 -18.92 -5.32 2.95
C GLY A 119 -18.98 -6.57 2.10
N VAL A 120 -18.46 -7.68 2.62
CA VAL A 120 -18.33 -8.92 1.87
C VAL A 120 -19.68 -9.59 1.58
N SER A 121 -20.72 -9.21 2.27
CA SER A 121 -22.05 -9.76 2.03
C SER A 121 -23.08 -8.67 2.27
N ALA A 122 -24.32 -8.93 1.88
CA ALA A 122 -25.40 -7.97 2.05
C ALA A 122 -25.63 -7.62 3.52
N ARG A 123 -25.23 -8.50 4.44
CA ARG A 123 -25.41 -8.27 5.87
C ARG A 123 -24.21 -7.62 6.54
N ALA A 124 -23.05 -7.68 5.90
CA ALA A 124 -21.85 -7.08 6.46
C ALA A 124 -21.86 -5.58 6.16
N PRO A 125 -21.59 -4.74 7.14
CA PRO A 125 -21.57 -3.29 6.89
C PRO A 125 -20.37 -2.92 6.05
N ASP A 126 -20.49 -1.81 5.32
CA ASP A 126 -19.34 -1.23 4.66
C ASP A 126 -18.39 -0.67 5.70
N ALA A 127 -17.11 -0.67 5.40
CA ALA A 127 -16.12 -0.10 6.30
C ALA A 127 -15.61 1.21 5.72
N THR A 128 -15.43 2.20 6.58
CA THR A 128 -14.76 3.44 6.18
C THR A 128 -13.38 3.43 6.81
N VAL A 129 -12.39 3.63 6.00
CA VAL A 129 -11.00 3.63 6.46
C VAL A 129 -10.30 4.90 6.02
N ASP A 130 -9.37 5.35 6.86
CA ASP A 130 -8.45 6.42 6.53
C ASP A 130 -7.20 5.73 5.97
N ALA A 131 -6.86 6.03 4.75
CA ALA A 131 -5.71 5.44 4.07
C ALA A 131 -4.61 6.49 3.92
N ILE A 132 -3.41 6.16 4.37
CA ILE A 132 -2.25 7.02 4.22
C ILE A 132 -1.23 6.22 3.42
N SER A 133 -0.87 6.74 2.26
CA SER A 133 0.03 6.07 1.35
C SER A 133 1.29 6.88 1.13
N THR A 134 2.43 6.23 1.23
CA THR A 134 3.71 6.86 0.95
C THR A 134 4.32 6.15 -0.25
N PRO A 135 4.90 6.90 -1.21
CA PRO A 135 5.56 6.24 -2.32
C PRO A 135 6.85 5.60 -1.87
N VAL A 136 7.19 4.48 -2.46
CA VAL A 136 8.47 3.81 -2.23
C VAL A 136 9.35 4.16 -3.40
N HIS A 137 10.46 4.84 -3.11
CA HIS A 137 11.39 5.28 -4.13
C HIS A 137 12.63 4.42 -4.16
N ARG A 138 13.23 4.32 -5.35
CA ARG A 138 14.52 3.74 -5.47
C ARG A 138 15.23 4.38 -6.61
N ALA A 139 16.40 4.91 -6.35
CA ALA A 139 17.21 5.61 -7.34
C ALA A 139 16.42 6.74 -8.03
N GLY A 140 15.60 7.43 -7.27
CA GLY A 140 14.83 8.55 -7.79
C GLY A 140 13.53 8.17 -8.49
N ALA A 141 13.26 6.88 -8.67
CA ALA A 141 12.04 6.44 -9.31
C ALA A 141 11.08 5.84 -8.29
N VAL A 142 9.78 5.99 -8.52
CA VAL A 142 8.78 5.40 -7.67
C VAL A 142 8.61 3.96 -8.10
N VAL A 143 8.84 3.02 -7.18
CA VAL A 143 8.72 1.60 -7.47
C VAL A 143 7.49 0.97 -6.84
N GLY A 144 6.76 1.72 -6.05
CA GLY A 144 5.52 1.22 -5.43
C GLY A 144 4.99 2.19 -4.42
N SER A 145 4.02 1.76 -3.62
CA SER A 145 3.51 2.53 -2.50
C SER A 145 3.20 1.62 -1.33
N LEU A 146 3.38 2.16 -0.13
CA LEU A 146 3.06 1.49 1.11
C LEU A 146 1.90 2.26 1.74
N THR A 147 0.81 1.57 2.01
CA THR A 147 -0.39 2.19 2.55
C THR A 147 -0.75 1.59 3.88
N PHE A 148 -1.02 2.46 4.85
CA PHE A 148 -1.56 2.06 6.15
C PHE A 148 -3.02 2.48 6.20
N PHE A 149 -3.83 1.63 6.83
CA PHE A 149 -5.27 1.88 6.95
C PHE A 149 -5.66 1.90 8.42
N SER A 150 -6.60 2.75 8.76
CA SER A 150 -7.22 2.71 10.08
C SER A 150 -8.71 2.92 9.94
N GLU A 151 -9.49 2.13 10.67
CA GLU A 151 -10.94 2.29 10.62
C GLU A 151 -11.35 3.61 11.26
N VAL A 152 -12.33 4.22 10.66
CA VAL A 152 -12.84 5.49 11.16
C VAL A 152 -14.10 5.23 11.99
#